data_457bf7e83d409d2757d3a78b14af23a0
#
_entry.id   457bf7e83d409d2757d3a78b14af23a0
#
_cell.length_a   1.000
_cell.length_b   1.000
_cell.length_c   1.000
_cell.angle_alpha   90.00
_cell.angle_beta   90.00
_cell.angle_gamma   90.00
#
_symmetry.space_group_name_H-M   'P 1'
#
loop_
_entity.id
_entity.type
_entity.pdbx_description
1 polymer ?
#
loop_
_entity_poly.entity_id
_entity_poly.type
_entity_poly.pdbx_seq_one_letter_code
_entity_poly.pdbx_strand_id
1 'polypeptide(L)'
;MISMVIYAILSYLIGNIMGGKLLEKIYKEEFTNKGSGNVGARNAGRILGPRSFLFVLAVDFFKGFFVVILLKILAVDSKIIYICILLVLLGHIKPVIFKFKGGKGVATFFGCLAALSINLFLIMILCTLVIAIIVKSLTIGFYSSLPFVTYINYVENPSFLILGIFILTVVLLGVVAVGDIENSFDKYFSVRKIKKSVR
;
A
#
# COMPACT_ATOMS: atom_id res chain seq x y z
N MET A 1 10.99 -26.62 0.93
CA MET A 1 10.75 -26.12 -0.44
C MET A 1 9.25 -26.03 -0.77
N ILE A 2 8.48 -27.13 -0.65
CA ILE A 2 7.02 -27.14 -0.96
C ILE A 2 6.24 -26.13 -0.11
N SER A 3 6.49 -26.02 1.18
CA SER A 3 5.82 -25.06 2.08
C SER A 3 6.04 -23.59 1.67
N MET A 4 7.24 -23.25 1.20
CA MET A 4 7.55 -21.90 0.73
C MET A 4 6.72 -21.52 -0.51
N VAL A 5 6.57 -22.44 -1.45
CA VAL A 5 5.73 -22.23 -2.66
C VAL A 5 4.27 -22.04 -2.27
N ILE A 6 3.79 -22.82 -1.30
CA ILE A 6 2.41 -22.70 -0.79
C ILE A 6 2.20 -21.32 -0.15
N TYR A 7 3.11 -20.87 0.73
CA TYR A 7 3.02 -19.53 1.34
C TYR A 7 3.01 -18.42 0.30
N ALA A 8 3.86 -18.53 -0.71
CA ALA A 8 3.95 -17.58 -1.81
C ALA A 8 2.63 -17.47 -2.59
N ILE A 9 2.07 -18.61 -3.01
CA ILE A 9 0.80 -18.68 -3.75
C ILE A 9 -0.36 -18.15 -2.89
N LEU A 10 -0.47 -18.59 -1.63
CA LEU A 10 -1.53 -18.14 -0.74
C LEU A 10 -1.45 -16.63 -0.47
N SER A 11 -0.25 -16.09 -0.27
CA SER A 11 -0.06 -14.65 -0.08
C SER A 11 -0.54 -13.85 -1.29
N TYR A 12 -0.20 -14.28 -2.51
CA TYR A 12 -0.71 -13.66 -3.73
C TYR A 12 -2.23 -13.75 -3.84
N LEU A 13 -2.82 -14.92 -3.56
CA LEU A 13 -4.28 -15.12 -3.62
C LEU A 13 -5.02 -14.30 -2.57
N ILE A 14 -4.51 -14.21 -1.34
CA ILE A 14 -5.04 -13.32 -0.29
C ILE A 14 -4.97 -11.86 -0.76
N GLY A 15 -3.90 -11.48 -1.44
CA GLY A 15 -3.76 -10.17 -2.07
C GLY A 15 -4.91 -9.81 -3.02
N ASN A 16 -5.49 -10.79 -3.72
CA ASN A 16 -6.62 -10.60 -4.62
C ASN A 16 -7.94 -10.23 -3.91
N ILE A 17 -8.03 -10.42 -2.58
CA ILE A 17 -9.18 -9.93 -1.80
C ILE A 17 -9.09 -8.41 -1.75
N MET A 18 -10.08 -7.72 -2.32
CA MET A 18 -10.09 -6.26 -2.44
C MET A 18 -11.35 -5.69 -1.82
N GLY A 19 -11.18 -4.83 -0.81
CA GLY A 19 -12.30 -4.18 -0.13
C GLY A 19 -13.20 -3.40 -1.08
N GLY A 20 -12.62 -2.72 -2.07
CA GLY A 20 -13.38 -2.01 -3.08
C GLY A 20 -14.24 -2.91 -3.96
N LYS A 21 -13.70 -4.04 -4.42
CA LYS A 21 -14.48 -5.02 -5.21
C LYS A 21 -15.58 -5.70 -4.40
N LEU A 22 -15.35 -5.90 -3.11
CA LEU A 22 -16.41 -6.36 -2.20
C LEU A 22 -17.54 -5.34 -2.09
N LEU A 23 -17.22 -4.04 -1.97
CA LEU A 23 -18.23 -2.98 -1.96
C LEU A 23 -19.00 -2.91 -3.28
N GLU A 24 -18.35 -2.98 -4.44
CA GLU A 24 -19.04 -3.00 -5.74
C GLU A 24 -20.07 -4.13 -5.81
N LYS A 25 -19.72 -5.30 -5.26
CA LYS A 25 -20.65 -6.44 -5.19
C LYS A 25 -21.81 -6.18 -4.24
N ILE A 26 -21.56 -5.55 -3.07
CA ILE A 26 -22.59 -5.26 -2.06
C ILE A 26 -23.57 -4.19 -2.58
N TYR A 27 -23.05 -3.09 -3.13
CA TYR A 27 -23.87 -1.98 -3.63
C TYR A 27 -24.42 -2.21 -5.02
N LYS A 28 -23.98 -3.27 -5.72
CA LYS A 28 -24.31 -3.57 -7.13
C LYS A 28 -23.99 -2.40 -8.08
N GLU A 29 -22.97 -1.61 -7.73
CA GLU A 29 -22.55 -0.41 -8.44
C GLU A 29 -21.03 -0.39 -8.63
N GLU A 30 -20.57 -0.26 -9.88
CA GLU A 30 -19.15 -0.10 -10.21
C GLU A 30 -18.72 1.35 -9.95
N PHE A 31 -18.03 1.61 -8.84
CA PHE A 31 -17.47 2.93 -8.56
C PHE A 31 -16.07 3.12 -9.15
N THR A 32 -15.45 2.08 -9.66
CA THR A 32 -14.15 2.17 -10.37
C THR A 32 -14.24 2.94 -11.69
N ASN A 33 -15.44 3.12 -12.25
CA ASN A 33 -15.66 3.97 -13.42
C ASN A 33 -15.92 5.45 -13.04
N LYS A 34 -15.90 5.77 -11.74
CA LYS A 34 -16.19 7.11 -11.19
C LYS A 34 -15.01 7.65 -10.37
N GLY A 35 -14.97 8.95 -10.17
CA GLY A 35 -13.96 9.63 -9.36
C GLY A 35 -12.55 9.46 -9.92
N SER A 36 -11.64 8.80 -9.19
CA SER A 36 -10.27 8.55 -9.65
C SER A 36 -10.09 7.27 -10.46
N GLY A 37 -11.14 6.50 -10.66
CA GLY A 37 -11.05 5.19 -11.34
C GLY A 37 -10.37 4.09 -10.51
N ASN A 38 -9.95 4.36 -9.28
CA ASN A 38 -9.24 3.39 -8.44
C ASN A 38 -10.19 2.65 -7.51
N VAL A 39 -9.97 1.35 -7.31
CA VAL A 39 -10.75 0.48 -6.39
C VAL A 39 -10.41 0.71 -4.90
N GLY A 40 -9.48 1.60 -4.57
CA GLY A 40 -9.00 1.83 -3.21
C GLY A 40 -9.92 2.70 -2.34
N ALA A 41 -9.62 2.71 -1.02
CA ALA A 41 -10.40 3.37 0.02
C ALA A 41 -10.73 4.84 -0.28
N ARG A 42 -9.76 5.64 -0.78
CA ARG A 42 -9.99 7.05 -1.09
C ARG A 42 -11.08 7.28 -2.13
N ASN A 43 -11.15 6.43 -3.16
CA ASN A 43 -12.19 6.54 -4.18
C ASN A 43 -13.55 6.07 -3.65
N ALA A 44 -13.56 4.95 -2.92
CA ALA A 44 -14.77 4.48 -2.22
C ALA A 44 -15.34 5.55 -1.29
N GLY A 45 -14.48 6.21 -0.52
CA GLY A 45 -14.90 7.30 0.37
C GLY A 45 -15.45 8.53 -0.35
N ARG A 46 -14.91 8.87 -1.52
CA ARG A 46 -15.39 9.99 -2.35
C ARG A 46 -16.80 9.76 -2.90
N ILE A 47 -17.11 8.52 -3.29
CA ILE A 47 -18.35 8.19 -4.00
C ILE A 47 -19.41 7.68 -3.05
N LEU A 48 -19.03 6.82 -2.09
CA LEU A 48 -19.95 6.10 -1.21
C LEU A 48 -19.89 6.58 0.25
N GLY A 49 -19.06 7.60 0.55
CA GLY A 49 -18.95 8.20 1.87
C GLY A 49 -17.96 7.52 2.84
N PRO A 50 -17.78 8.09 4.05
CA PRO A 50 -16.71 7.72 4.98
C PRO A 50 -16.78 6.28 5.50
N ARG A 51 -17.96 5.71 5.63
CA ARG A 51 -18.10 4.29 6.03
C ARG A 51 -17.47 3.35 5.02
N SER A 52 -17.65 3.64 3.74
CA SER A 52 -17.06 2.87 2.63
C SER A 52 -15.54 3.04 2.57
N PHE A 53 -15.03 4.24 2.87
CA PHE A 53 -13.59 4.46 3.05
C PHE A 53 -13.02 3.55 4.12
N LEU A 54 -13.62 3.54 5.32
CA LEU A 54 -13.15 2.74 6.46
C LEU A 54 -13.24 1.24 6.17
N PHE A 55 -14.30 0.78 5.53
CA PHE A 55 -14.45 -0.62 5.15
C PHE A 55 -13.34 -1.08 4.21
N VAL A 56 -13.11 -0.35 3.10
CA VAL A 56 -12.05 -0.70 2.14
C VAL A 56 -10.67 -0.62 2.77
N LEU A 57 -10.42 0.43 3.57
CA LEU A 57 -9.17 0.60 4.30
C LEU A 57 -8.92 -0.61 5.23
N ALA A 58 -9.92 -1.01 6.00
CA ALA A 58 -9.81 -2.13 6.94
C ALA A 58 -9.55 -3.46 6.20
N VAL A 59 -10.33 -3.80 5.18
CA VAL A 59 -10.14 -5.04 4.42
C VAL A 59 -8.74 -5.10 3.80
N ASP A 60 -8.30 -4.01 3.17
CA ASP A 60 -7.02 -3.96 2.50
C ASP A 60 -5.83 -3.93 3.50
N PHE A 61 -5.99 -3.29 4.66
CA PHE A 61 -5.00 -3.31 5.73
C PHE A 61 -4.89 -4.70 6.37
N PHE A 62 -6.02 -5.25 6.81
CA PHE A 62 -6.00 -6.51 7.55
C PHE A 62 -5.55 -7.69 6.72
N LYS A 63 -5.78 -7.75 5.40
CA LYS A 63 -5.23 -8.83 4.58
C LYS A 63 -3.69 -8.86 4.60
N GLY A 64 -3.04 -7.69 4.52
CA GLY A 64 -1.58 -7.58 4.65
C GLY A 64 -1.10 -7.94 6.05
N PHE A 65 -1.80 -7.44 7.08
CA PHE A 65 -1.51 -7.74 8.47
C PHE A 65 -1.59 -9.25 8.76
N PHE A 66 -2.68 -9.91 8.37
CA PHE A 66 -2.89 -11.33 8.64
C PHE A 66 -1.92 -12.24 7.89
N VAL A 67 -1.53 -11.91 6.68
CA VAL A 67 -0.49 -12.67 5.96
C VAL A 67 0.81 -12.69 6.76
N VAL A 68 1.28 -11.53 7.21
CA VAL A 68 2.55 -11.43 7.93
C VAL A 68 2.47 -12.04 9.32
N ILE A 69 1.41 -11.75 10.08
CA ILE A 69 1.28 -12.27 11.45
C ILE A 69 1.15 -13.80 11.47
N LEU A 70 0.40 -14.37 10.51
CA LEU A 70 0.28 -15.82 10.37
C LEU A 70 1.65 -16.48 10.10
N LEU A 71 2.43 -15.93 9.18
CA LEU A 71 3.77 -16.45 8.86
C LEU A 71 4.73 -16.34 10.05
N LYS A 72 4.63 -15.28 10.86
CA LYS A 72 5.40 -15.13 12.10
C LYS A 72 4.99 -16.16 13.15
N ILE A 73 3.69 -16.40 13.34
CA ILE A 73 3.17 -17.43 14.26
C ILE A 73 3.66 -18.83 13.84
N LEU A 74 3.73 -19.09 12.53
CA LEU A 74 4.25 -20.34 11.97
C LEU A 74 5.79 -20.41 11.98
N ALA A 75 6.48 -19.44 12.60
CA ALA A 75 7.93 -19.34 12.67
C ALA A 75 8.64 -19.47 11.30
N VAL A 76 8.02 -18.91 10.27
CA VAL A 76 8.58 -18.92 8.91
C VAL A 76 9.80 -17.99 8.83
N ASP A 77 10.83 -18.39 8.09
CA ASP A 77 12.06 -17.59 7.87
C ASP A 77 11.73 -16.18 7.36
N SER A 78 12.43 -15.19 7.90
CA SER A 78 12.20 -13.78 7.57
C SER A 78 12.28 -13.50 6.06
N LYS A 79 13.20 -14.12 5.33
CA LYS A 79 13.33 -13.92 3.87
C LYS A 79 12.06 -14.34 3.14
N ILE A 80 11.43 -15.43 3.58
CA ILE A 80 10.16 -15.92 3.01
C ILE A 80 9.03 -14.94 3.35
N ILE A 81 8.99 -14.40 4.57
CA ILE A 81 8.01 -13.38 4.97
C ILE A 81 8.09 -12.16 4.04
N TYR A 82 9.30 -11.66 3.74
CA TYR A 82 9.47 -10.51 2.83
C TYR A 82 9.03 -10.84 1.39
N ILE A 83 9.28 -12.05 0.89
CA ILE A 83 8.75 -12.53 -0.39
C ILE A 83 7.21 -12.53 -0.36
N CYS A 84 6.61 -13.00 0.72
CA CYS A 84 5.15 -13.04 0.87
C CYS A 84 4.54 -11.63 0.96
N ILE A 85 5.24 -10.66 1.59
CA ILE A 85 4.85 -9.24 1.56
C ILE A 85 4.82 -8.72 0.12
N LEU A 86 5.86 -8.96 -0.66
CA LEU A 86 5.88 -8.57 -2.08
C LEU A 86 4.72 -9.21 -2.85
N LEU A 87 4.43 -10.49 -2.60
CA LEU A 87 3.40 -11.23 -3.33
C LEU A 87 1.98 -10.84 -2.91
N VAL A 88 1.70 -10.56 -1.64
CA VAL A 88 0.37 -10.05 -1.24
C VAL A 88 0.09 -8.67 -1.83
N LEU A 89 1.11 -7.83 -1.95
CA LEU A 89 1.02 -6.54 -2.63
C LEU A 89 0.84 -6.71 -4.14
N LEU A 90 1.60 -7.60 -4.76
CA LEU A 90 1.43 -7.92 -6.18
C LEU A 90 0.01 -8.45 -6.46
N GLY A 91 -0.53 -9.32 -5.58
CA GLY A 91 -1.91 -9.80 -5.65
C GLY A 91 -2.95 -8.69 -5.51
N HIS A 92 -2.68 -7.66 -4.68
CA HIS A 92 -3.55 -6.50 -4.57
C HIS A 92 -3.47 -5.58 -5.80
N ILE A 93 -2.28 -5.39 -6.37
CA ILE A 93 -2.03 -4.46 -7.48
C ILE A 93 -2.41 -5.09 -8.82
N LYS A 94 -2.11 -6.37 -8.99
CA LYS A 94 -2.35 -7.15 -10.20
C LYS A 94 -3.12 -8.45 -9.88
N PRO A 95 -4.37 -8.35 -9.41
CA PRO A 95 -5.17 -9.49 -9.04
C PRO A 95 -5.62 -10.28 -10.28
N VAL A 96 -5.29 -11.57 -10.35
CA VAL A 96 -5.70 -12.44 -11.46
C VAL A 96 -7.23 -12.56 -11.57
N ILE A 97 -7.92 -12.59 -10.43
CA ILE A 97 -9.39 -12.68 -10.35
C ILE A 97 -10.08 -11.48 -11.01
N PHE A 98 -9.44 -10.31 -11.04
CA PHE A 98 -9.98 -9.07 -11.60
C PHE A 98 -9.23 -8.62 -12.87
N LYS A 99 -8.74 -9.58 -13.67
CA LYS A 99 -8.04 -9.32 -14.94
C LYS A 99 -6.89 -8.34 -14.79
N PHE A 100 -6.11 -8.49 -13.69
CA PHE A 100 -4.95 -7.66 -13.33
C PHE A 100 -5.25 -6.16 -13.11
N LYS A 101 -6.52 -5.80 -12.85
CA LYS A 101 -6.95 -4.44 -12.52
C LYS A 101 -7.17 -4.33 -11.01
N GLY A 102 -6.17 -3.88 -10.28
CA GLY A 102 -6.16 -3.79 -8.82
C GLY A 102 -6.04 -2.38 -8.26
N GLY A 103 -5.69 -2.29 -6.98
CA GLY A 103 -5.43 -1.05 -6.25
C GLY A 103 -3.95 -0.66 -6.24
N LYS A 104 -3.59 0.29 -5.37
CA LYS A 104 -2.21 0.81 -5.26
C LYS A 104 -1.39 0.17 -4.15
N GLY A 105 -2.00 -0.66 -3.32
CA GLY A 105 -1.31 -1.43 -2.28
C GLY A 105 -0.98 -0.68 -0.99
N VAL A 106 -1.26 0.63 -0.89
CA VAL A 106 -0.86 1.46 0.26
C VAL A 106 -1.40 0.93 1.59
N ALA A 107 -2.71 0.65 1.69
CA ALA A 107 -3.31 0.11 2.91
C ALA A 107 -2.77 -1.29 3.25
N THR A 108 -2.61 -2.15 2.24
CA THR A 108 -2.03 -3.49 2.40
C THR A 108 -0.59 -3.41 2.89
N PHE A 109 0.21 -2.47 2.37
CA PHE A 109 1.59 -2.25 2.82
C PHE A 109 1.64 -1.79 4.28
N PHE A 110 0.77 -0.85 4.69
CA PHE A 110 0.67 -0.47 6.11
C PHE A 110 0.31 -1.65 7.00
N GLY A 111 -0.61 -2.53 6.56
CA GLY A 111 -0.93 -3.77 7.28
C GLY A 111 0.26 -4.71 7.42
N CYS A 112 1.03 -4.90 6.34
CA CYS A 112 2.25 -5.70 6.37
C CYS A 112 3.28 -5.11 7.35
N LEU A 113 3.53 -3.79 7.32
CA LEU A 113 4.46 -3.14 8.24
C LEU A 113 4.03 -3.28 9.69
N ALA A 114 2.75 -3.08 10.00
CA ALA A 114 2.22 -3.19 11.37
C ALA A 114 2.45 -4.58 11.98
N ALA A 115 2.32 -5.64 11.16
CA ALA A 115 2.59 -7.02 11.60
C ALA A 115 4.09 -7.36 11.57
N LEU A 116 4.87 -6.74 10.68
CA LEU A 116 6.31 -7.00 10.55
C LEU A 116 7.08 -6.38 11.72
N SER A 117 6.92 -5.08 11.94
CA SER A 117 7.55 -4.31 13.01
C SER A 117 6.67 -3.10 13.35
N ILE A 118 6.24 -2.99 14.60
CA ILE A 118 5.47 -1.85 15.07
C ILE A 118 6.27 -0.54 14.93
N ASN A 119 7.59 -0.61 15.09
CA ASN A 119 8.47 0.54 14.93
C ASN A 119 8.46 1.03 13.49
N LEU A 120 8.63 0.14 12.50
CA LEU A 120 8.56 0.48 11.07
C LEU A 120 7.21 1.11 10.72
N PHE A 121 6.11 0.55 11.25
CA PHE A 121 4.77 1.07 11.04
C PHE A 121 4.60 2.49 11.61
N LEU A 122 5.01 2.73 12.85
CA LEU A 122 4.91 4.03 13.50
C LEU A 122 5.81 5.08 12.82
N ILE A 123 7.04 4.70 12.46
CA ILE A 123 7.97 5.58 11.72
C ILE A 123 7.36 5.95 10.36
N MET A 124 6.79 4.96 9.63
CA MET A 124 6.14 5.21 8.35
C MET A 124 4.99 6.20 8.47
N ILE A 125 4.12 6.06 9.48
CA ILE A 125 3.03 7.00 9.73
C ILE A 125 3.59 8.39 10.05
N LEU A 126 4.54 8.47 10.99
CA LEU A 126 5.11 9.75 11.42
C LEU A 126 5.77 10.50 10.25
N CYS A 127 6.66 9.84 9.51
CA CYS A 127 7.31 10.44 8.34
C CYS A 127 6.29 10.87 7.28
N THR A 128 5.29 10.01 7.00
CA THR A 128 4.22 10.34 6.05
C THR A 128 3.47 11.60 6.48
N LEU A 129 3.06 11.69 7.75
CA LEU A 129 2.30 12.83 8.26
C LEU A 129 3.12 14.12 8.28
N VAL A 130 4.35 14.06 8.77
CA VAL A 130 5.27 15.23 8.82
C VAL A 130 5.49 15.78 7.42
N ILE A 131 5.87 14.94 6.46
CA ILE A 131 6.08 15.38 5.08
C ILE A 131 4.76 15.86 4.47
N ALA A 132 3.65 15.16 4.70
CA ALA A 132 2.35 15.54 4.17
C ALA A 132 1.85 16.89 4.67
N ILE A 133 2.13 17.26 5.92
CA ILE A 133 1.82 18.59 6.48
C ILE A 133 2.64 19.67 5.77
N ILE A 134 3.94 19.44 5.57
CA ILE A 134 4.86 20.40 4.93
C ILE A 134 4.46 20.63 3.46
N VAL A 135 4.24 19.54 2.69
CA VAL A 135 3.94 19.60 1.25
C VAL A 135 2.44 19.62 0.94
N LYS A 136 1.57 19.55 1.95
CA LYS A 136 0.09 19.54 1.83
C LYS A 136 -0.43 18.41 0.92
N SER A 137 0.26 17.27 0.90
CA SER A 137 -0.10 16.12 0.08
C SER A 137 0.25 14.81 0.79
N LEU A 138 -0.77 14.03 1.15
CA LEU A 138 -0.58 12.68 1.71
C LEU A 138 0.08 11.72 0.71
N THR A 139 -0.15 11.92 -0.59
CA THR A 139 0.49 11.10 -1.63
C THR A 139 2.00 11.33 -1.62
N ILE A 140 2.43 12.59 -1.72
CA ILE A 140 3.87 12.93 -1.67
C ILE A 140 4.46 12.48 -0.33
N GLY A 141 3.75 12.74 0.79
CA GLY A 141 4.20 12.33 2.12
C GLY A 141 4.49 10.84 2.20
N PHE A 142 3.57 10.00 1.74
CA PHE A 142 3.74 8.55 1.74
C PHE A 142 4.93 8.10 0.89
N TYR A 143 5.00 8.50 -0.37
CA TYR A 143 6.06 8.01 -1.27
C TYR A 143 7.43 8.57 -0.91
N SER A 144 7.54 9.79 -0.38
CA SER A 144 8.80 10.36 0.11
C SER A 144 9.28 9.73 1.42
N SER A 145 8.42 9.08 2.21
CA SER A 145 8.83 8.39 3.43
C SER A 145 9.37 6.97 3.17
N LEU A 146 9.11 6.38 2.01
CA LEU A 146 9.55 5.01 1.69
C LEU A 146 11.08 4.81 1.79
N PRO A 147 11.96 5.70 1.31
CA PRO A 147 13.41 5.53 1.48
C PRO A 147 13.85 5.49 2.96
N PHE A 148 13.23 6.31 3.82
CA PHE A 148 13.53 6.31 5.25
C PHE A 148 13.15 4.98 5.91
N VAL A 149 11.96 4.48 5.61
CA VAL A 149 11.49 3.20 6.14
C VAL A 149 12.34 2.04 5.59
N THR A 150 12.80 2.12 4.34
CA THR A 150 13.72 1.13 3.77
C THR A 150 15.04 1.10 4.51
N TYR A 151 15.60 2.27 4.83
CA TYR A 151 16.83 2.39 5.61
C TYR A 151 16.66 1.81 7.03
N ILE A 152 15.61 2.19 7.75
CA ILE A 152 15.33 1.66 9.10
C ILE A 152 15.12 0.14 9.06
N ASN A 153 14.38 -0.37 8.06
CA ASN A 153 14.21 -1.81 7.88
C ASN A 153 15.54 -2.54 7.70
N TYR A 154 16.50 -1.96 6.96
CA TYR A 154 17.83 -2.53 6.82
C TYR A 154 18.62 -2.52 8.13
N VAL A 155 18.49 -1.46 8.93
CA VAL A 155 19.15 -1.39 10.25
C VAL A 155 18.58 -2.44 11.21
N GLU A 156 17.25 -2.66 11.21
CA GLU A 156 16.62 -3.70 12.03
C GLU A 156 16.95 -5.12 11.52
N ASN A 157 17.13 -5.30 10.22
CA ASN A 157 17.35 -6.59 9.57
C ASN A 157 18.52 -6.48 8.57
N PRO A 158 19.79 -6.54 9.01
CA PRO A 158 20.97 -6.30 8.17
C PRO A 158 21.26 -7.48 7.22
N SER A 159 20.42 -7.64 6.20
CA SER A 159 20.53 -8.66 5.15
C SER A 159 20.34 -8.01 3.79
N PHE A 160 21.33 -8.12 2.89
CA PHE A 160 21.24 -7.61 1.53
C PHE A 160 20.11 -8.25 0.72
N LEU A 161 19.80 -9.52 0.97
CA LEU A 161 18.67 -10.19 0.30
C LEU A 161 17.33 -9.59 0.74
N ILE A 162 17.13 -9.39 2.05
CA ILE A 162 15.92 -8.75 2.59
C ILE A 162 15.81 -7.32 2.07
N LEU A 163 16.89 -6.57 2.08
CA LEU A 163 16.94 -5.22 1.53
C LEU A 163 16.52 -5.20 0.05
N GLY A 164 17.05 -6.11 -0.76
CA GLY A 164 16.70 -6.21 -2.18
C GLY A 164 15.21 -6.49 -2.40
N ILE A 165 14.63 -7.44 -1.65
CA ILE A 165 13.19 -7.75 -1.73
C ILE A 165 12.34 -6.55 -1.27
N PHE A 166 12.76 -5.85 -0.20
CA PHE A 166 12.04 -4.68 0.28
C PHE A 166 12.11 -3.51 -0.70
N ILE A 167 13.26 -3.28 -1.34
CA ILE A 167 13.41 -2.29 -2.42
C ILE A 167 12.48 -2.63 -3.60
N LEU A 168 12.41 -3.90 -4.02
CA LEU A 168 11.46 -4.32 -5.07
C LEU A 168 10.01 -4.02 -4.68
N THR A 169 9.67 -4.23 -3.41
CA THR A 169 8.33 -3.92 -2.86
C THR A 169 8.04 -2.41 -2.95
N VAL A 170 8.99 -1.58 -2.55
CA VAL A 170 8.88 -0.11 -2.60
C VAL A 170 8.80 0.39 -4.05
N VAL A 171 9.62 -0.15 -4.94
CA VAL A 171 9.58 0.17 -6.38
C VAL A 171 8.24 -0.20 -6.99
N LEU A 172 7.70 -1.38 -6.66
CA LEU A 172 6.37 -1.81 -7.13
C LEU A 172 5.28 -0.79 -6.72
N LEU A 173 5.30 -0.32 -5.46
CA LEU A 173 4.36 0.70 -4.98
C LEU A 173 4.53 2.04 -5.73
N GLY A 174 5.77 2.47 -5.97
CA GLY A 174 6.09 3.70 -6.69
C GLY A 174 5.61 3.69 -8.13
N VAL A 175 5.92 2.61 -8.87
CA VAL A 175 5.54 2.47 -10.30
C VAL A 175 4.02 2.55 -10.51
N VAL A 176 3.25 1.93 -9.63
CA VAL A 176 1.77 1.96 -9.75
C VAL A 176 1.17 3.32 -9.42
N ALA A 177 1.93 4.19 -8.77
CA ALA A 177 1.45 5.49 -8.31
C ALA A 177 2.03 6.68 -9.08
N VAL A 178 2.82 6.46 -10.13
CA VAL A 178 3.48 7.54 -10.89
C VAL A 178 2.49 8.66 -11.25
N GLY A 179 1.36 8.34 -11.86
CA GLY A 179 0.36 9.34 -12.21
C GLY A 179 -0.24 10.10 -11.01
N ASP A 180 -0.39 9.47 -9.83
CA ASP A 180 -0.87 10.16 -8.62
C ASP A 180 0.21 11.08 -8.04
N ILE A 181 1.46 10.66 -8.14
CA ILE A 181 2.62 11.44 -7.68
C ILE A 181 2.72 12.69 -8.57
N GLU A 182 2.72 12.53 -9.88
CA GLU A 182 2.74 13.63 -10.87
C GLU A 182 1.61 14.62 -10.62
N ASN A 183 0.35 14.15 -10.57
CA ASN A 183 -0.81 15.01 -10.29
C ASN A 183 -0.69 15.76 -8.95
N SER A 184 -0.07 15.12 -7.95
CA SER A 184 0.13 15.74 -6.62
C SER A 184 1.22 16.82 -6.66
N PHE A 185 2.28 16.60 -7.43
CA PHE A 185 3.33 17.60 -7.66
C PHE A 185 2.79 18.82 -8.44
N ASP A 186 2.07 18.60 -9.53
CA ASP A 186 1.49 19.67 -10.34
C ASP A 186 0.57 20.54 -9.51
N LYS A 187 -0.28 19.93 -8.70
CA LYS A 187 -1.14 20.66 -7.76
C LYS A 187 -0.34 21.49 -6.75
N TYR A 188 0.73 20.93 -6.19
CA TYR A 188 1.58 21.65 -5.23
C TYR A 188 2.28 22.86 -5.86
N PHE A 189 2.84 22.72 -7.06
CA PHE A 189 3.54 23.80 -7.75
C PHE A 189 2.60 24.86 -8.31
N SER A 190 1.41 24.51 -8.79
CA SER A 190 0.41 25.47 -9.26
C SER A 190 -0.09 26.36 -8.13
N VAL A 191 -0.40 25.79 -6.96
CA VAL A 191 -0.79 26.58 -5.77
C VAL A 191 0.32 27.53 -5.31
N ARG A 192 1.59 27.11 -5.45
CA ARG A 192 2.74 27.94 -5.09
C ARG A 192 2.99 29.09 -6.07
N LYS A 193 2.72 28.89 -7.36
CA LYS A 193 2.77 29.97 -8.40
C LYS A 193 1.72 31.03 -8.13
N ILE A 194 0.47 30.63 -7.88
CA ILE A 194 -0.63 31.58 -7.59
C ILE A 194 -0.33 32.43 -6.35
N LYS A 195 0.20 31.82 -5.27
CA LYS A 195 0.59 32.58 -4.06
C LYS A 195 1.76 33.55 -4.27
N LYS A 196 2.64 33.32 -5.24
CA LYS A 196 3.72 34.27 -5.60
C LYS A 196 3.27 35.40 -6.48
N SER A 197 2.21 35.23 -7.25
CA SER A 197 1.67 36.28 -8.16
C SER A 197 0.73 37.26 -7.44
N VAL A 198 0.29 36.94 -6.20
CA VAL A 198 -0.62 37.78 -5.39
C VAL A 198 0.14 38.55 -4.28
N ARG A 199 1.47 38.43 -4.24
CA ARG A 199 2.36 39.25 -3.39
C ARG A 199 3.20 40.20 -4.24
#